data_8f45657b6571a3fba57aaa699058bd72
#
_entry.id   8f45657b6571a3fba57aaa699058bd72
#
_cell.length_a   1.000
_cell.length_b   1.000
_cell.length_c   1.000
_cell.angle_alpha   90.00
_cell.angle_beta   90.00
_cell.angle_gamma   90.00
#
_symmetry.space_group_name_H-M   'P 1'
#
loop_
_entity.id
_entity.type
_entity.pdbx_description
1 polymer ?
#
loop_
_entity_poly.entity_id
_entity_poly.type
_entity_poly.pdbx_seq_one_letter_code
_entity_poly.pdbx_strand_id
1 'polypeptide(L)'
;MDYAAESLKKHYEWKGKLEMTPRAAVDNKEALSLAYTPGVAQPCLEIQKDVNKSYELTRRWNTVAVVTDGTAVLGLGDIGPEAGMPVMEGKCVLFKAFGGVDAVPLCVRSKNVDDIVNTVAMLAGSFGGVSLEDISAPRCFEIEKQLKERCDIPVFHDDQHGTAVITLAGLLNALKLVGKKIEDVKIVTSGAGAAGIAIIKLLMSMGLKNVIMTDRKGAIYEGREGLNPIKEEIAAVTNRNRETGTLADVIRGADVFIGVSAPGVLTGEMVSTMAKDAIIFACANPTPEIFPDEAKAAGAAVVSTGRSDYPNQVNNVLAFPGIFRGALDVRASEINDEMKVAASYAIASLVSDEELNADYILPAAFDPRVKDVVAAAVAEAARKSGVARI
;
A
#
# COMPACT_ATOMS: atom_id res chain seq x y z
N MET A 1 8.35 23.97 -13.13
CA MET A 1 6.95 24.30 -12.70
C MET A 1 6.92 24.17 -11.18
N ASP A 2 6.39 25.18 -10.48
CA ASP A 2 6.14 25.06 -9.04
C ASP A 2 4.84 24.28 -8.82
N TYR A 3 4.98 22.97 -8.63
CA TYR A 3 3.83 22.06 -8.46
C TYR A 3 3.00 22.38 -7.20
N ALA A 4 3.59 22.94 -6.14
CA ALA A 4 2.87 23.25 -4.92
C ALA A 4 1.91 24.42 -5.14
N ALA A 5 2.40 25.51 -5.73
CA ALA A 5 1.58 26.70 -6.04
C ALA A 5 0.50 26.38 -7.08
N GLU A 6 0.83 25.62 -8.14
CA GLU A 6 -0.14 25.26 -9.17
C GLU A 6 -1.20 24.28 -8.64
N SER A 7 -0.81 23.33 -7.80
CA SER A 7 -1.74 22.40 -7.15
C SER A 7 -2.74 23.15 -6.27
N LEU A 8 -2.28 24.10 -5.45
CA LEU A 8 -3.18 24.91 -4.61
C LEU A 8 -4.20 25.67 -5.45
N LYS A 9 -3.74 26.33 -6.53
CA LYS A 9 -4.61 27.02 -7.48
C LYS A 9 -5.67 26.09 -8.08
N LYS A 10 -5.26 24.90 -8.52
CA LYS A 10 -6.17 23.89 -9.08
C LYS A 10 -7.20 23.40 -8.06
N HIS A 11 -6.83 23.22 -6.80
CA HIS A 11 -7.79 22.83 -5.76
C HIS A 11 -8.88 23.88 -5.51
N TYR A 12 -8.54 25.18 -5.60
CA TYR A 12 -9.54 26.24 -5.58
C TYR A 12 -10.46 26.24 -6.82
N GLU A 13 -9.92 25.94 -8.01
CA GLU A 13 -10.69 25.81 -9.25
C GLU A 13 -11.63 24.61 -9.22
N TRP A 14 -11.12 23.42 -8.83
CA TRP A 14 -11.89 22.17 -8.78
C TRP A 14 -12.96 22.15 -7.71
N LYS A 15 -12.73 22.78 -6.56
CA LYS A 15 -13.63 22.71 -5.39
C LYS A 15 -13.92 21.29 -4.93
N GLY A 16 -12.91 20.44 -4.96
CA GLY A 16 -12.97 19.00 -4.78
C GLY A 16 -12.63 18.25 -6.06
N LYS A 17 -12.06 17.04 -5.91
CA LYS A 17 -11.61 16.20 -7.03
C LYS A 17 -12.64 15.16 -7.47
N LEU A 18 -13.74 15.03 -6.73
CA LEU A 18 -14.73 13.98 -6.91
C LEU A 18 -16.10 14.59 -7.25
N GLU A 19 -16.81 13.89 -8.11
CA GLU A 19 -18.19 14.18 -8.46
C GLU A 19 -19.00 12.86 -8.44
N MET A 20 -20.24 12.91 -7.97
CA MET A 20 -21.17 11.81 -8.02
C MET A 20 -22.06 11.94 -9.24
N THR A 21 -21.96 10.99 -10.16
CA THR A 21 -22.78 10.94 -11.38
C THR A 21 -23.81 9.82 -11.27
N PRO A 22 -25.12 10.14 -11.37
CA PRO A 22 -26.17 9.12 -11.34
C PRO A 22 -26.08 8.21 -12.59
N ARG A 23 -26.31 6.90 -12.36
CA ARG A 23 -26.40 5.91 -13.46
C ARG A 23 -27.84 5.72 -13.96
N ALA A 24 -28.83 6.02 -13.12
CA ALA A 24 -30.22 5.96 -13.47
C ALA A 24 -30.69 7.34 -13.96
N ALA A 25 -31.40 7.39 -15.08
CA ALA A 25 -32.07 8.59 -15.53
C ALA A 25 -33.33 8.85 -14.69
N VAL A 26 -33.67 10.12 -14.47
CA VAL A 26 -34.88 10.55 -13.75
C VAL A 26 -35.53 11.75 -14.48
N ASP A 27 -35.53 11.69 -15.79
CA ASP A 27 -35.97 12.78 -16.70
C ASP A 27 -37.48 12.78 -16.98
N ASN A 28 -38.20 11.76 -16.55
CA ASN A 28 -39.66 11.65 -16.70
C ASN A 28 -40.28 10.89 -15.53
N LYS A 29 -41.61 10.90 -15.47
CA LYS A 29 -42.39 10.29 -14.35
C LYS A 29 -42.17 8.76 -14.24
N GLU A 30 -42.04 8.09 -15.37
CA GLU A 30 -41.84 6.64 -15.39
C GLU A 30 -40.44 6.30 -14.87
N ALA A 31 -39.39 6.96 -15.37
CA ALA A 31 -38.02 6.81 -14.91
C ALA A 31 -37.88 7.10 -13.40
N LEU A 32 -38.53 8.17 -12.91
CA LEU A 32 -38.56 8.47 -11.48
C LEU A 32 -39.25 7.36 -10.69
N SER A 33 -40.33 6.81 -11.18
CA SER A 33 -41.09 5.73 -10.51
C SER A 33 -40.31 4.41 -10.45
N LEU A 34 -39.44 4.16 -11.43
CA LEU A 34 -38.51 3.01 -11.45
C LEU A 34 -37.33 3.23 -10.51
N ALA A 35 -36.72 4.43 -10.56
CA ALA A 35 -35.51 4.73 -9.80
C ALA A 35 -35.77 4.98 -8.32
N TYR A 36 -36.98 5.42 -7.96
CA TYR A 36 -37.35 5.75 -6.60
C TYR A 36 -38.75 5.18 -6.24
N THR A 37 -39.70 5.98 -5.78
CA THR A 37 -41.01 5.53 -5.35
C THR A 37 -41.98 5.46 -6.53
N PRO A 38 -42.74 4.34 -6.73
CA PRO A 38 -42.88 3.17 -5.85
C PRO A 38 -41.94 2.00 -6.16
N GLY A 39 -41.26 1.99 -7.31
CA GLY A 39 -40.54 0.82 -7.83
C GLY A 39 -39.42 0.33 -6.93
N VAL A 40 -38.71 1.25 -6.21
CA VAL A 40 -37.57 0.93 -5.35
C VAL A 40 -37.89 -0.01 -4.18
N ALA A 41 -39.20 -0.16 -3.82
CA ALA A 41 -39.58 -1.11 -2.79
C ALA A 41 -39.21 -2.55 -3.13
N GLN A 42 -39.28 -2.94 -4.41
CA GLN A 42 -39.00 -4.33 -4.79
C GLN A 42 -37.56 -4.74 -4.60
N PRO A 43 -36.55 -4.01 -5.07
CA PRO A 43 -35.13 -4.32 -4.75
C PRO A 43 -34.84 -4.28 -3.26
N CYS A 44 -35.46 -3.41 -2.46
CA CYS A 44 -35.33 -3.43 -1.01
C CYS A 44 -35.81 -4.74 -0.39
N LEU A 45 -36.99 -5.26 -0.82
CA LEU A 45 -37.52 -6.54 -0.37
C LEU A 45 -36.63 -7.73 -0.79
N GLU A 46 -36.04 -7.67 -1.96
CA GLU A 46 -35.09 -8.71 -2.40
C GLU A 46 -33.83 -8.74 -1.53
N ILE A 47 -33.26 -7.57 -1.21
CA ILE A 47 -32.08 -7.47 -0.31
C ILE A 47 -32.45 -7.87 1.12
N GLN A 48 -33.67 -7.55 1.58
CA GLN A 48 -34.15 -7.98 2.91
C GLN A 48 -34.19 -9.49 3.04
N LYS A 49 -34.61 -10.21 1.97
CA LYS A 49 -34.62 -11.68 1.93
C LYS A 49 -33.22 -12.28 1.87
N ASP A 50 -32.34 -11.68 1.11
CA ASP A 50 -30.94 -12.08 0.93
C ASP A 50 -30.02 -10.86 0.82
N VAL A 51 -29.28 -10.59 1.89
CA VAL A 51 -28.37 -9.43 1.98
C VAL A 51 -27.28 -9.45 0.89
N ASN A 52 -26.93 -10.63 0.35
CA ASN A 52 -25.95 -10.73 -0.74
C ASN A 52 -26.41 -10.02 -2.01
N LYS A 53 -27.71 -9.93 -2.24
CA LYS A 53 -28.24 -9.16 -3.37
C LYS A 53 -27.93 -7.66 -3.31
N SER A 54 -27.48 -7.14 -2.17
CA SER A 54 -26.95 -5.76 -2.10
C SER A 54 -25.77 -5.53 -3.02
N TYR A 55 -24.96 -6.56 -3.29
CA TYR A 55 -23.86 -6.51 -4.25
C TYR A 55 -24.33 -6.54 -5.71
N GLU A 56 -25.53 -7.01 -5.99
CA GLU A 56 -26.11 -7.07 -7.35
C GLU A 56 -26.98 -5.86 -7.65
N LEU A 57 -27.77 -5.43 -6.66
CA LEU A 57 -28.80 -4.42 -6.82
C LEU A 57 -28.38 -3.00 -6.39
N THR A 58 -27.20 -2.84 -5.80
CA THR A 58 -26.65 -1.53 -5.42
C THR A 58 -25.21 -1.36 -5.91
N ARG A 59 -24.64 -0.16 -5.73
CA ARG A 59 -23.25 0.10 -6.07
C ARG A 59 -22.25 -0.46 -5.06
N ARG A 60 -22.70 -1.14 -4.00
CA ARG A 60 -21.87 -1.76 -2.96
C ARG A 60 -20.74 -2.61 -3.55
N TRP A 61 -21.00 -3.39 -4.61
CA TRP A 61 -20.02 -4.28 -5.25
C TRP A 61 -18.76 -3.56 -5.76
N ASN A 62 -18.83 -2.26 -6.06
CA ASN A 62 -17.73 -1.50 -6.67
C ASN A 62 -17.29 -0.30 -5.83
N THR A 63 -17.74 -0.16 -4.60
CA THR A 63 -17.48 1.03 -3.78
C THR A 63 -16.57 0.69 -2.60
N VAL A 64 -15.47 1.46 -2.45
CA VAL A 64 -14.50 1.33 -1.36
C VAL A 64 -14.54 2.56 -0.47
N ALA A 65 -14.54 2.36 0.85
CA ALA A 65 -14.32 3.44 1.81
C ALA A 65 -12.81 3.71 1.94
N VAL A 66 -12.37 4.95 1.74
CA VAL A 66 -11.01 5.41 2.00
C VAL A 66 -10.99 6.15 3.33
N VAL A 67 -10.44 5.53 4.36
CA VAL A 67 -10.58 5.97 5.76
C VAL A 67 -9.27 6.49 6.31
N THR A 68 -9.30 7.67 6.90
CA THR A 68 -8.16 8.28 7.60
C THR A 68 -8.58 8.98 8.89
N ASP A 69 -7.65 9.14 9.82
CA ASP A 69 -7.74 10.08 10.94
C ASP A 69 -6.77 11.28 10.79
N GLY A 70 -6.02 11.30 9.67
CA GLY A 70 -5.10 12.38 9.33
C GLY A 70 -3.86 12.47 10.20
N THR A 71 -3.43 11.37 10.83
CA THR A 71 -2.30 11.38 11.79
C THR A 71 -0.94 11.05 11.19
N ALA A 72 -0.89 10.62 9.92
CA ALA A 72 0.37 10.26 9.24
C ALA A 72 0.39 10.71 7.76
N VAL A 73 -0.11 11.91 7.48
CA VAL A 73 -0.24 12.41 6.11
C VAL A 73 1.13 12.75 5.53
N LEU A 74 1.47 12.10 4.44
CA LEU A 74 2.62 12.30 3.51
C LEU A 74 3.61 13.41 3.89
N GLY A 75 4.58 13.12 4.76
CA GLY A 75 5.64 14.10 5.13
C GLY A 75 5.17 15.28 5.98
N LEU A 76 3.85 15.47 6.15
CA LEU A 76 3.26 16.51 6.99
C LEU A 76 2.98 16.01 8.42
N GLY A 77 2.84 14.68 8.59
CA GLY A 77 2.55 14.08 9.88
C GLY A 77 1.09 14.23 10.31
N ASP A 78 0.87 14.57 11.58
CA ASP A 78 -0.44 14.70 12.20
C ASP A 78 -1.04 16.10 11.92
N ILE A 79 -1.81 16.20 10.86
CA ILE A 79 -2.49 17.45 10.43
C ILE A 79 -4.00 17.43 10.64
N GLY A 80 -4.53 16.29 11.10
CA GLY A 80 -5.95 16.10 11.36
C GLY A 80 -6.77 15.67 10.13
N PRO A 81 -7.99 15.17 10.38
CA PRO A 81 -8.79 14.50 9.35
C PRO A 81 -9.23 15.45 8.22
N GLU A 82 -9.66 16.67 8.51
CA GLU A 82 -10.11 17.61 7.47
C GLU A 82 -8.97 18.08 6.58
N ALA A 83 -7.79 18.31 7.15
CA ALA A 83 -6.61 18.69 6.37
C ALA A 83 -6.08 17.52 5.53
N GLY A 84 -6.37 16.27 5.91
CA GLY A 84 -6.07 15.07 5.13
C GLY A 84 -7.02 14.85 3.94
N MET A 85 -8.20 15.48 3.90
CA MET A 85 -9.21 15.26 2.85
C MET A 85 -8.68 15.40 1.43
N PRO A 86 -7.85 16.41 1.07
CA PRO A 86 -7.31 16.51 -0.29
C PRO A 86 -6.49 15.29 -0.72
N VAL A 87 -5.78 14.65 0.20
CA VAL A 87 -5.03 13.41 -0.09
C VAL A 87 -6.00 12.26 -0.30
N MET A 88 -7.03 12.13 0.55
CA MET A 88 -8.05 11.08 0.45
C MET A 88 -8.87 11.18 -0.83
N GLU A 89 -9.25 12.38 -1.25
CA GLU A 89 -9.86 12.60 -2.57
C GLU A 89 -8.91 12.19 -3.70
N GLY A 90 -7.63 12.52 -3.59
CA GLY A 90 -6.60 12.08 -4.52
C GLY A 90 -6.55 10.55 -4.63
N LYS A 91 -6.56 9.85 -3.49
CA LYS A 91 -6.61 8.39 -3.45
C LYS A 91 -7.86 7.84 -4.16
N CYS A 92 -9.02 8.45 -3.93
CA CYS A 92 -10.25 8.05 -4.61
C CYS A 92 -10.18 8.25 -6.13
N VAL A 93 -9.55 9.33 -6.60
CA VAL A 93 -9.28 9.55 -8.04
C VAL A 93 -8.42 8.43 -8.61
N LEU A 94 -7.36 8.02 -7.89
CA LEU A 94 -6.50 6.92 -8.32
C LEU A 94 -7.25 5.58 -8.37
N PHE A 95 -8.10 5.27 -7.38
CA PHE A 95 -8.98 4.11 -7.41
C PHE A 95 -9.83 4.06 -8.66
N LYS A 96 -10.42 5.20 -9.04
CA LYS A 96 -11.26 5.29 -10.24
C LYS A 96 -10.45 5.17 -11.52
N ALA A 97 -9.38 5.94 -11.64
CA ALA A 97 -8.58 6.02 -12.87
C ALA A 97 -7.85 4.70 -13.17
N PHE A 98 -7.25 4.08 -12.16
CA PHE A 98 -6.40 2.90 -12.33
C PHE A 98 -7.06 1.58 -11.94
N GLY A 99 -8.21 1.58 -11.28
CA GLY A 99 -8.93 0.36 -10.86
C GLY A 99 -10.35 0.26 -11.39
N GLY A 100 -10.92 1.36 -11.90
CA GLY A 100 -12.36 1.44 -12.22
C GLY A 100 -13.25 1.32 -10.97
N VAL A 101 -12.67 1.46 -9.78
CA VAL A 101 -13.34 1.36 -8.48
C VAL A 101 -13.85 2.73 -8.06
N ASP A 102 -15.09 2.80 -7.62
CA ASP A 102 -15.64 3.99 -6.97
C ASP A 102 -15.16 4.03 -5.51
N ALA A 103 -14.65 5.18 -5.08
CA ALA A 103 -14.16 5.29 -3.71
C ALA A 103 -14.70 6.58 -3.05
N VAL A 104 -14.94 6.49 -1.75
CA VAL A 104 -15.51 7.58 -0.94
C VAL A 104 -14.56 7.89 0.21
N PRO A 105 -14.09 9.15 0.35
CA PRO A 105 -13.21 9.54 1.43
C PRO A 105 -14.01 9.71 2.73
N LEU A 106 -13.53 9.11 3.81
CA LEU A 106 -14.09 9.18 5.15
C LEU A 106 -13.01 9.62 6.15
N CYS A 107 -13.06 10.88 6.56
CA CYS A 107 -12.11 11.46 7.51
C CYS A 107 -12.71 11.46 8.92
N VAL A 108 -12.19 10.64 9.81
CA VAL A 108 -12.74 10.36 11.15
C VAL A 108 -12.12 11.28 12.19
N ARG A 109 -12.94 12.07 12.91
CA ARG A 109 -12.49 12.99 13.97
C ARG A 109 -12.23 12.27 15.29
N SER A 110 -11.43 11.22 15.28
CA SER A 110 -10.99 10.53 16.49
C SER A 110 -9.61 9.92 16.28
N LYS A 111 -8.81 9.88 17.34
CA LYS A 111 -7.56 9.13 17.44
C LYS A 111 -7.72 7.89 18.31
N ASN A 112 -8.90 7.64 18.83
CA ASN A 112 -9.19 6.45 19.62
C ASN A 112 -9.43 5.26 18.66
N VAL A 113 -8.79 4.13 18.94
CA VAL A 113 -8.90 2.91 18.12
C VAL A 113 -10.35 2.43 18.05
N ASP A 114 -11.01 2.34 19.21
CA ASP A 114 -12.39 1.82 19.28
C ASP A 114 -13.39 2.70 18.53
N ASP A 115 -13.22 4.03 18.58
CA ASP A 115 -14.09 4.96 17.84
C ASP A 115 -13.96 4.74 16.33
N ILE A 116 -12.72 4.64 15.82
CA ILE A 116 -12.46 4.42 14.40
C ILE A 116 -13.02 3.07 13.98
N VAL A 117 -12.70 2.01 14.72
CA VAL A 117 -13.14 0.64 14.43
C VAL A 117 -14.66 0.54 14.47
N ASN A 118 -15.33 1.10 15.49
CA ASN A 118 -16.79 1.10 15.59
C ASN A 118 -17.43 1.86 14.42
N THR A 119 -16.89 3.05 14.08
CA THR A 119 -17.42 3.86 12.98
C THR A 119 -17.36 3.10 11.66
N VAL A 120 -16.19 2.54 11.32
CA VAL A 120 -15.98 1.84 10.05
C VAL A 120 -16.81 0.56 10.00
N ALA A 121 -16.84 -0.23 11.08
CA ALA A 121 -17.63 -1.47 11.14
C ALA A 121 -19.13 -1.22 10.96
N MET A 122 -19.67 -0.15 11.54
CA MET A 122 -21.08 0.24 11.34
C MET A 122 -21.39 0.66 9.90
N LEU A 123 -20.42 1.22 9.17
CA LEU A 123 -20.58 1.66 7.79
C LEU A 123 -20.27 0.56 6.75
N ALA A 124 -19.66 -0.55 7.16
CA ALA A 124 -19.18 -1.61 6.27
C ALA A 124 -20.25 -2.20 5.33
N GLY A 125 -21.51 -2.20 5.76
CA GLY A 125 -22.64 -2.64 4.93
C GLY A 125 -22.87 -1.80 3.65
N SER A 126 -22.30 -0.61 3.55
CA SER A 126 -22.44 0.27 2.38
C SER A 126 -21.31 0.08 1.36
N PHE A 127 -20.27 -0.69 1.68
CA PHE A 127 -19.05 -0.81 0.89
C PHE A 127 -18.74 -2.25 0.53
N GLY A 128 -17.98 -2.43 -0.54
CA GLY A 128 -17.39 -3.70 -0.94
C GLY A 128 -15.98 -3.93 -0.36
N GLY A 129 -15.35 -2.87 0.18
CA GLY A 129 -14.03 -2.92 0.80
C GLY A 129 -13.67 -1.64 1.54
N VAL A 130 -12.61 -1.68 2.34
CA VAL A 130 -12.08 -0.56 3.12
C VAL A 130 -10.59 -0.42 2.86
N SER A 131 -10.16 0.78 2.43
CA SER A 131 -8.75 1.20 2.38
C SER A 131 -8.47 2.14 3.55
N LEU A 132 -7.56 1.73 4.43
CA LEU A 132 -7.05 2.58 5.51
C LEU A 132 -5.85 3.37 4.99
N GLU A 133 -5.81 4.67 5.27
CA GLU A 133 -4.81 5.60 4.75
C GLU A 133 -4.32 6.56 5.82
N ASP A 134 -3.02 6.86 5.83
CA ASP A 134 -2.41 7.93 6.63
C ASP A 134 -2.75 7.85 8.14
N ILE A 135 -2.89 6.64 8.67
CA ILE A 135 -3.10 6.37 10.11
C ILE A 135 -1.76 5.98 10.75
N SER A 136 -1.35 6.72 11.78
CA SER A 136 -0.04 6.54 12.38
C SER A 136 0.12 5.22 13.13
N ALA A 137 1.32 4.62 13.02
CA ALA A 137 1.73 3.50 13.86
C ALA A 137 1.92 3.98 15.34
N PRO A 138 1.66 3.14 16.36
CA PRO A 138 1.27 1.73 16.24
C PRO A 138 -0.23 1.48 16.07
N ARG A 139 -1.09 2.53 16.17
CA ARG A 139 -2.56 2.40 16.14
C ARG A 139 -3.09 1.75 14.85
N CYS A 140 -2.47 2.05 13.71
CA CYS A 140 -2.88 1.49 12.42
C CYS A 140 -2.90 -0.04 12.40
N PHE A 141 -1.99 -0.71 13.09
CA PHE A 141 -1.95 -2.17 13.19
C PHE A 141 -3.16 -2.73 13.94
N GLU A 142 -3.50 -2.12 15.07
CA GLU A 142 -4.63 -2.54 15.89
C GLU A 142 -5.96 -2.25 15.20
N ILE A 143 -6.10 -1.08 14.57
CA ILE A 143 -7.29 -0.71 13.80
C ILE A 143 -7.52 -1.70 12.65
N GLU A 144 -6.49 -2.00 11.86
CA GLU A 144 -6.61 -2.95 10.76
C GLU A 144 -6.99 -4.34 11.25
N LYS A 145 -6.32 -4.82 12.31
CA LYS A 145 -6.59 -6.13 12.90
C LYS A 145 -8.04 -6.26 13.35
N GLN A 146 -8.52 -5.32 14.17
CA GLN A 146 -9.89 -5.35 14.68
C GLN A 146 -10.95 -5.22 13.57
N LEU A 147 -10.67 -4.41 12.52
CA LEU A 147 -11.58 -4.29 11.39
C LEU A 147 -11.64 -5.57 10.56
N LYS A 148 -10.53 -6.27 10.35
CA LYS A 148 -10.51 -7.59 9.70
C LYS A 148 -11.31 -8.64 10.46
N GLU A 149 -11.32 -8.57 11.78
CA GLU A 149 -12.11 -9.47 12.64
C GLU A 149 -13.61 -9.14 12.62
N ARG A 150 -13.98 -7.88 12.42
CA ARG A 150 -15.36 -7.37 12.55
C ARG A 150 -16.09 -7.13 11.25
N CYS A 151 -15.38 -6.97 10.13
CA CYS A 151 -15.96 -6.74 8.82
C CYS A 151 -15.95 -8.01 7.99
N ASP A 152 -17.00 -8.22 7.21
CA ASP A 152 -17.12 -9.32 6.25
C ASP A 152 -16.65 -8.93 4.84
N ILE A 153 -16.01 -7.77 4.71
CA ILE A 153 -15.43 -7.21 3.48
C ILE A 153 -13.93 -7.00 3.67
N PRO A 154 -13.12 -6.98 2.58
CA PRO A 154 -11.68 -6.79 2.68
C PRO A 154 -11.32 -5.43 3.29
N VAL A 155 -10.40 -5.45 4.25
CA VAL A 155 -9.77 -4.28 4.87
C VAL A 155 -8.28 -4.31 4.54
N PHE A 156 -7.77 -3.21 4.02
CA PHE A 156 -6.39 -3.10 3.54
C PHE A 156 -5.80 -1.75 3.92
N HIS A 157 -4.64 -1.74 4.56
CA HIS A 157 -3.92 -0.52 4.90
C HIS A 157 -2.82 -0.29 3.86
N ASP A 158 -3.00 0.70 2.98
CA ASP A 158 -2.12 0.87 1.82
C ASP A 158 -0.69 1.26 2.19
N ASP A 159 -0.48 2.10 3.21
CA ASP A 159 0.88 2.46 3.67
C ASP A 159 1.68 1.27 4.16
N GLN A 160 1.01 0.23 4.64
CA GLN A 160 1.64 -1.04 5.02
C GLN A 160 1.79 -1.94 3.79
N HIS A 161 0.67 -2.37 3.25
CA HIS A 161 0.61 -3.50 2.33
C HIS A 161 0.83 -3.10 0.87
N GLY A 162 0.37 -1.91 0.44
CA GLY A 162 0.66 -1.39 -0.89
C GLY A 162 2.16 -1.17 -1.07
N THR A 163 2.79 -0.56 -0.07
CA THR A 163 4.24 -0.35 -0.05
C THR A 163 5.00 -1.68 -0.03
N ALA A 164 4.53 -2.68 0.73
CA ALA A 164 5.15 -4.01 0.75
C ALA A 164 5.05 -4.72 -0.61
N VAL A 165 3.88 -4.68 -1.25
CA VAL A 165 3.65 -5.31 -2.56
C VAL A 165 4.54 -4.70 -3.63
N ILE A 166 4.61 -3.38 -3.72
CA ILE A 166 5.42 -2.73 -4.76
C ILE A 166 6.94 -2.89 -4.50
N THR A 167 7.36 -2.89 -3.24
CA THR A 167 8.76 -3.17 -2.88
C THR A 167 9.14 -4.60 -3.24
N LEU A 168 8.29 -5.59 -2.94
CA LEU A 168 8.52 -6.98 -3.34
C LEU A 168 8.58 -7.11 -4.86
N ALA A 169 7.67 -6.46 -5.61
CA ALA A 169 7.67 -6.51 -7.07
C ALA A 169 9.00 -6.00 -7.67
N GLY A 170 9.47 -4.83 -7.20
CA GLY A 170 10.76 -4.28 -7.62
C GLY A 170 11.94 -5.15 -7.19
N LEU A 171 11.90 -5.70 -5.98
CA LEU A 171 12.97 -6.56 -5.46
C LEU A 171 13.10 -7.87 -6.25
N LEU A 172 11.99 -8.49 -6.67
CA LEU A 172 12.01 -9.70 -7.51
C LEU A 172 12.82 -9.47 -8.80
N ASN A 173 12.54 -8.37 -9.48
CA ASN A 173 13.25 -8.02 -10.72
C ASN A 173 14.69 -7.56 -10.45
N ALA A 174 14.94 -6.80 -9.39
CA ALA A 174 16.29 -6.39 -9.03
C ALA A 174 17.18 -7.59 -8.68
N LEU A 175 16.67 -8.55 -7.88
CA LEU A 175 17.39 -9.78 -7.56
C LEU A 175 17.70 -10.62 -8.79
N LYS A 176 16.71 -10.76 -9.70
CA LYS A 176 16.89 -11.44 -10.99
C LYS A 176 18.00 -10.79 -11.81
N LEU A 177 18.02 -9.46 -11.90
CA LEU A 177 19.02 -8.70 -12.66
C LEU A 177 20.45 -8.93 -12.13
N VAL A 178 20.62 -8.95 -10.80
CA VAL A 178 21.96 -9.14 -10.17
C VAL A 178 22.29 -10.61 -9.90
N GLY A 179 21.42 -11.56 -10.25
CA GLY A 179 21.65 -12.99 -10.08
C GLY A 179 21.67 -13.46 -8.63
N LYS A 180 20.96 -12.79 -7.73
CA LYS A 180 20.84 -13.16 -6.30
C LYS A 180 19.46 -13.76 -6.00
N LYS A 181 19.35 -14.53 -4.90
CA LYS A 181 18.13 -15.16 -4.45
C LYS A 181 17.71 -14.58 -3.09
N ILE A 182 16.40 -14.45 -2.86
CA ILE A 182 15.85 -13.83 -1.65
C ILE A 182 16.27 -14.58 -0.36
N GLU A 183 16.40 -15.90 -0.42
CA GLU A 183 16.82 -16.73 0.70
C GLU A 183 18.29 -16.57 1.10
N ASP A 184 19.14 -16.02 0.20
CA ASP A 184 20.60 -15.92 0.39
C ASP A 184 21.07 -14.49 0.72
N VAL A 185 20.22 -13.47 0.48
CA VAL A 185 20.62 -12.07 0.67
C VAL A 185 20.50 -11.61 2.12
N LYS A 186 21.40 -10.69 2.51
CA LYS A 186 21.28 -9.88 3.73
C LYS A 186 20.54 -8.58 3.39
N ILE A 187 19.41 -8.34 4.04
CA ILE A 187 18.64 -7.10 3.92
C ILE A 187 18.79 -6.26 5.18
N VAL A 188 19.06 -4.97 5.03
CA VAL A 188 19.06 -3.99 6.12
C VAL A 188 18.01 -2.94 5.83
N THR A 189 17.17 -2.62 6.83
CA THR A 189 16.15 -1.58 6.68
C THR A 189 16.43 -0.39 7.58
N SER A 190 16.12 0.81 7.08
CA SER A 190 15.97 1.99 7.91
C SER A 190 14.50 2.35 7.99
N GLY A 191 13.94 2.26 9.21
CA GLY A 191 12.52 2.47 9.49
C GLY A 191 11.81 1.19 9.93
N ALA A 192 11.33 1.19 11.17
CA ALA A 192 10.54 0.11 11.76
C ALA A 192 9.14 0.63 12.14
N GLY A 193 8.53 1.38 11.21
CA GLY A 193 7.15 1.81 11.24
C GLY A 193 6.25 0.87 10.44
N ALA A 194 5.06 1.36 10.07
CA ALA A 194 4.03 0.59 9.38
C ALA A 194 4.56 -0.07 8.09
N ALA A 195 5.15 0.72 7.19
CA ALA A 195 5.69 0.21 5.92
C ALA A 195 6.84 -0.78 6.13
N GLY A 196 7.86 -0.42 6.94
CA GLY A 196 9.04 -1.26 7.13
C GLY A 196 8.70 -2.64 7.69
N ILE A 197 7.82 -2.71 8.69
CA ILE A 197 7.39 -3.98 9.28
C ILE A 197 6.59 -4.82 8.27
N ALA A 198 5.68 -4.19 7.52
CA ALA A 198 4.88 -4.90 6.51
C ALA A 198 5.75 -5.44 5.36
N ILE A 199 6.71 -4.65 4.87
CA ILE A 199 7.67 -5.10 3.85
C ILE A 199 8.42 -6.33 4.34
N ILE A 200 9.02 -6.26 5.53
CA ILE A 200 9.85 -7.36 6.03
C ILE A 200 9.01 -8.61 6.29
N LYS A 201 7.82 -8.50 6.86
CA LYS A 201 6.92 -9.66 7.03
C LYS A 201 6.59 -10.32 5.68
N LEU A 202 6.28 -9.53 4.64
CA LEU A 202 5.99 -10.07 3.31
C LEU A 202 7.23 -10.72 2.68
N LEU A 203 8.42 -10.12 2.78
CA LEU A 203 9.66 -10.71 2.27
C LEU A 203 10.05 -11.99 3.02
N MET A 204 9.80 -12.06 4.33
CA MET A 204 10.03 -13.28 5.12
C MET A 204 9.09 -14.42 4.69
N SER A 205 7.85 -14.13 4.33
CA SER A 205 6.94 -15.14 3.77
C SER A 205 7.42 -15.70 2.43
N MET A 206 8.27 -14.93 1.72
CA MET A 206 8.93 -15.33 0.47
C MET A 206 10.27 -16.04 0.68
N GLY A 207 10.66 -16.31 1.93
CA GLY A 207 11.86 -17.06 2.25
C GLY A 207 13.08 -16.21 2.66
N LEU A 208 12.94 -14.89 2.84
CA LEU A 208 13.99 -14.05 3.41
C LEU A 208 14.35 -14.53 4.83
N LYS A 209 15.64 -14.74 5.08
CA LYS A 209 16.15 -15.27 6.37
C LYS A 209 17.02 -14.28 7.13
N ASN A 210 17.82 -13.50 6.41
CA ASN A 210 18.82 -12.61 7.01
C ASN A 210 18.41 -11.15 6.85
N VAL A 211 17.77 -10.61 7.88
CA VAL A 211 17.28 -9.24 7.90
C VAL A 211 17.58 -8.55 9.22
N ILE A 212 18.03 -7.31 9.14
CA ILE A 212 18.23 -6.42 10.29
C ILE A 212 17.42 -5.15 10.05
N MET A 213 16.48 -4.88 10.93
CA MET A 213 15.75 -3.63 10.94
C MET A 213 16.45 -2.61 11.84
N THR A 214 16.44 -1.34 11.44
CA THR A 214 16.95 -0.25 12.29
C THR A 214 15.89 0.82 12.52
N ASP A 215 15.99 1.50 13.64
CA ASP A 215 15.27 2.73 13.94
C ASP A 215 16.27 3.83 14.41
N ARG A 216 15.76 4.94 14.91
CA ARG A 216 16.61 6.07 15.37
C ARG A 216 17.64 5.70 16.44
N LYS A 217 17.48 4.57 17.13
CA LYS A 217 18.38 4.07 18.16
C LYS A 217 19.34 3.00 17.64
N GLY A 218 19.30 2.68 16.33
CA GLY A 218 20.11 1.66 15.69
C GLY A 218 19.38 0.33 15.47
N ALA A 219 20.14 -0.76 15.43
CA ALA A 219 19.64 -2.09 15.12
C ALA A 219 18.58 -2.57 16.12
N ILE A 220 17.52 -3.19 15.58
CA ILE A 220 16.48 -3.86 16.39
C ILE A 220 16.88 -5.32 16.54
N TYR A 221 16.86 -5.79 17.79
CA TYR A 221 17.15 -7.18 18.15
C TYR A 221 16.35 -7.59 19.39
N GLU A 222 16.16 -8.85 19.58
CA GLU A 222 15.44 -9.43 20.70
C GLU A 222 16.11 -9.07 22.04
N GLY A 223 15.35 -8.46 22.95
CA GLY A 223 15.82 -7.99 24.25
C GLY A 223 16.40 -6.57 24.26
N ARG A 224 16.35 -5.81 23.14
CA ARG A 224 16.69 -4.39 23.12
C ARG A 224 15.69 -3.59 23.97
N GLU A 225 16.18 -2.78 24.88
CA GLU A 225 15.34 -1.93 25.73
C GLU A 225 14.58 -0.86 24.94
N GLY A 226 13.33 -0.58 25.37
CA GLY A 226 12.49 0.49 24.86
C GLY A 226 11.88 0.21 23.48
N LEU A 227 11.70 -1.04 23.13
CA LEU A 227 10.86 -1.47 22.02
C LEU A 227 9.38 -1.35 22.42
N ASN A 228 8.53 -1.00 21.46
CA ASN A 228 7.08 -1.15 21.60
C ASN A 228 6.66 -2.58 21.21
N PRO A 229 5.43 -3.04 21.53
CA PRO A 229 5.03 -4.43 21.30
C PRO A 229 5.25 -4.93 19.88
N ILE A 230 4.93 -4.14 18.85
CA ILE A 230 5.12 -4.56 17.47
C ILE A 230 6.59 -4.68 17.07
N LYS A 231 7.46 -3.85 17.66
CA LYS A 231 8.92 -3.96 17.48
C LYS A 231 9.50 -5.14 18.26
N GLU A 232 8.94 -5.51 19.38
CA GLU A 232 9.30 -6.73 20.10
C GLU A 232 8.94 -7.96 19.28
N GLU A 233 7.74 -7.98 18.68
CA GLU A 233 7.31 -9.05 17.78
C GLU A 233 8.27 -9.22 16.60
N ILE A 234 8.64 -8.13 15.91
CA ILE A 234 9.54 -8.21 14.76
C ILE A 234 10.98 -8.53 15.18
N ALA A 235 11.42 -8.07 16.34
CA ALA A 235 12.74 -8.38 16.89
C ALA A 235 12.93 -9.88 17.17
N ALA A 236 11.87 -10.57 17.58
CA ALA A 236 11.89 -12.01 17.85
C ALA A 236 12.12 -12.88 16.59
N VAL A 237 11.81 -12.35 15.40
CA VAL A 237 11.90 -13.10 14.14
C VAL A 237 12.97 -12.59 13.18
N THR A 238 13.55 -11.40 13.45
CA THR A 238 14.62 -10.79 12.65
C THR A 238 15.95 -10.76 13.43
N ASN A 239 17.04 -10.35 12.78
CA ASN A 239 18.35 -10.14 13.41
C ASN A 239 18.76 -11.29 14.35
N ARG A 240 18.71 -12.51 13.84
CA ARG A 240 18.95 -13.75 14.61
C ARG A 240 20.32 -13.79 15.28
N ASN A 241 21.30 -13.08 14.72
CA ASN A 241 22.65 -12.97 15.28
C ASN A 241 22.77 -11.88 16.36
N ARG A 242 21.68 -11.13 16.63
CA ARG A 242 21.66 -10.00 17.57
C ARG A 242 22.76 -8.97 17.27
N GLU A 243 22.98 -8.67 15.99
CA GLU A 243 23.89 -7.61 15.58
C GLU A 243 23.41 -6.27 16.17
N THR A 244 24.31 -5.52 16.75
CA THR A 244 24.06 -4.24 17.42
C THR A 244 24.78 -3.11 16.69
N GLY A 245 24.43 -1.86 17.02
CA GLY A 245 25.06 -0.68 16.46
C GLY A 245 24.14 0.18 15.63
N THR A 246 24.70 1.14 14.95
CA THR A 246 24.02 2.08 14.07
C THR A 246 23.71 1.45 12.71
N LEU A 247 22.99 2.18 11.85
CA LEU A 247 22.82 1.77 10.46
C LEU A 247 24.17 1.53 9.76
N ALA A 248 25.17 2.40 9.99
CA ALA A 248 26.49 2.31 9.38
C ALA A 248 27.25 1.03 9.81
N ASP A 249 26.98 0.52 11.01
CA ASP A 249 27.61 -0.70 11.49
C ASP A 249 27.01 -1.94 10.85
N VAL A 250 25.67 -2.03 10.78
CA VAL A 250 24.96 -3.24 10.34
C VAL A 250 24.80 -3.36 8.84
N ILE A 251 24.91 -2.24 8.08
CA ILE A 251 24.76 -2.24 6.62
C ILE A 251 25.94 -2.90 5.90
N ARG A 252 27.07 -3.04 6.55
CA ARG A 252 28.28 -3.66 5.97
C ARG A 252 27.95 -5.05 5.45
N GLY A 253 28.33 -5.28 4.18
CA GLY A 253 28.06 -6.55 3.51
C GLY A 253 26.58 -6.85 3.25
N ALA A 254 25.67 -5.90 3.43
CA ALA A 254 24.27 -6.08 3.05
C ALA A 254 24.11 -6.07 1.53
N ASP A 255 23.28 -6.96 1.02
CA ASP A 255 22.93 -7.05 -0.42
C ASP A 255 21.86 -6.03 -0.80
N VAL A 256 20.93 -5.77 0.13
CA VAL A 256 19.80 -4.89 -0.11
C VAL A 256 19.63 -3.92 1.05
N PHE A 257 19.40 -2.66 0.74
CA PHE A 257 18.93 -1.65 1.67
C PHE A 257 17.49 -1.26 1.32
N ILE A 258 16.63 -1.16 2.34
CA ILE A 258 15.25 -0.67 2.20
C ILE A 258 15.02 0.46 3.20
N GLY A 259 14.92 1.68 2.69
CA GLY A 259 14.64 2.89 3.47
C GLY A 259 13.18 3.30 3.37
N VAL A 260 12.53 3.43 4.53
CA VAL A 260 11.17 3.95 4.71
C VAL A 260 11.14 4.83 5.98
N SER A 261 12.10 5.74 6.09
CA SER A 261 12.35 6.47 7.35
C SER A 261 12.48 7.98 7.16
N ALA A 262 13.68 8.46 6.91
CA ALA A 262 13.97 9.88 6.90
C ALA A 262 15.01 10.23 5.81
N PRO A 263 14.96 11.47 5.30
CA PRO A 263 15.92 11.95 4.31
C PRO A 263 17.37 11.81 4.76
N GLY A 264 18.25 11.41 3.82
CA GLY A 264 19.69 11.50 3.99
C GLY A 264 20.30 10.57 5.06
N VAL A 265 19.58 9.55 5.52
CA VAL A 265 20.10 8.60 6.53
C VAL A 265 21.07 7.59 5.96
N LEU A 266 21.08 7.37 4.66
CA LEU A 266 22.04 6.52 3.95
C LEU A 266 23.03 7.40 3.22
N THR A 267 24.32 7.15 3.40
CA THR A 267 25.42 7.91 2.75
C THR A 267 26.13 7.06 1.70
N GLY A 268 26.79 7.71 0.74
CA GLY A 268 27.64 7.01 -0.25
C GLY A 268 28.73 6.16 0.42
N GLU A 269 29.30 6.61 1.54
CA GLU A 269 30.28 5.82 2.31
C GLU A 269 29.64 4.50 2.82
N MET A 270 28.42 4.55 3.38
CA MET A 270 27.71 3.35 3.81
C MET A 270 27.45 2.41 2.62
N VAL A 271 26.98 2.95 1.49
CA VAL A 271 26.74 2.17 0.26
C VAL A 271 28.01 1.44 -0.19
N SER A 272 29.17 2.11 -0.16
CA SER A 272 30.45 1.52 -0.56
C SER A 272 30.88 0.33 0.32
N THR A 273 30.29 0.17 1.53
CA THR A 273 30.55 -0.97 2.41
C THR A 273 29.60 -2.14 2.22
N MET A 274 28.55 -1.97 1.40
CA MET A 274 27.60 -3.04 1.08
C MET A 274 28.24 -4.13 0.22
N ALA A 275 27.52 -5.21 0.03
CA ALA A 275 27.95 -6.28 -0.85
C ALA A 275 28.03 -5.81 -2.31
N LYS A 276 28.80 -6.53 -3.12
CA LYS A 276 28.85 -6.30 -4.58
C LYS A 276 27.42 -6.41 -5.16
N ASP A 277 27.16 -5.58 -6.15
CA ASP A 277 25.85 -5.50 -6.83
C ASP A 277 24.69 -5.19 -5.84
N ALA A 278 24.92 -4.21 -4.97
CA ALA A 278 23.96 -3.77 -3.97
C ALA A 278 22.69 -3.18 -4.60
N ILE A 279 21.54 -3.47 -3.98
CA ILE A 279 20.22 -2.98 -4.39
C ILE A 279 19.71 -2.00 -3.32
N ILE A 280 19.24 -0.83 -3.73
CA ILE A 280 18.78 0.22 -2.82
C ILE A 280 17.36 0.64 -3.15
N PHE A 281 16.48 0.56 -2.15
CA PHE A 281 15.14 1.15 -2.14
C PHE A 281 15.13 2.31 -1.14
N ALA A 282 15.23 3.55 -1.63
CA ALA A 282 15.23 4.77 -0.82
C ALA A 282 13.85 5.46 -0.95
N CYS A 283 12.86 5.00 -0.17
CA CYS A 283 11.45 5.30 -0.37
C CYS A 283 10.93 6.50 0.45
N ALA A 284 11.76 7.16 1.26
CA ALA A 284 11.33 8.35 1.99
C ALA A 284 10.88 9.47 1.04
N ASN A 285 9.79 10.14 1.38
CA ASN A 285 9.21 11.24 0.61
C ASN A 285 9.11 12.53 1.46
N PRO A 286 9.31 13.72 0.87
CA PRO A 286 9.64 14.01 -0.54
C PRO A 286 11.13 13.83 -0.89
N THR A 287 12.01 13.69 0.10
CA THR A 287 13.44 13.51 -0.08
C THR A 287 13.85 12.10 0.33
N PRO A 288 14.54 11.32 -0.53
CA PRO A 288 14.92 9.95 -0.25
C PRO A 288 16.03 9.85 0.82
N GLU A 289 16.26 8.66 1.34
CA GLU A 289 17.35 8.34 2.25
C GLU A 289 18.72 8.58 1.63
N ILE A 290 18.84 8.40 0.32
CA ILE A 290 19.99 8.75 -0.53
C ILE A 290 19.47 9.04 -1.94
N PHE A 291 20.09 9.99 -2.65
CA PHE A 291 19.75 10.22 -4.05
C PHE A 291 20.36 9.15 -4.97
N PRO A 292 19.65 8.75 -6.07
CA PRO A 292 20.12 7.70 -6.97
C PRO A 292 21.52 7.93 -7.54
N ASP A 293 21.85 9.15 -7.92
CA ASP A 293 23.15 9.49 -8.49
C ASP A 293 24.30 9.25 -7.49
N GLU A 294 24.09 9.63 -6.23
CA GLU A 294 25.04 9.39 -5.14
C GLU A 294 25.19 7.89 -4.85
N ALA A 295 24.07 7.17 -4.77
CA ALA A 295 24.08 5.73 -4.51
C ALA A 295 24.79 4.95 -5.63
N LYS A 296 24.50 5.27 -6.89
CA LYS A 296 25.18 4.67 -8.06
C LYS A 296 26.67 4.99 -8.10
N ALA A 297 27.05 6.23 -7.82
CA ALA A 297 28.46 6.65 -7.73
C ALA A 297 29.21 5.87 -6.63
N ALA A 298 28.54 5.48 -5.56
CA ALA A 298 29.07 4.67 -4.46
C ALA A 298 29.07 3.15 -4.73
N GLY A 299 28.56 2.68 -5.88
CA GLY A 299 28.63 1.29 -6.32
C GLY A 299 27.32 0.50 -6.23
N ALA A 300 26.18 1.15 -5.99
CA ALA A 300 24.88 0.49 -6.08
C ALA A 300 24.57 0.07 -7.52
N ALA A 301 24.14 -1.19 -7.70
CA ALA A 301 23.77 -1.73 -9.01
C ALA A 301 22.36 -1.31 -9.45
N VAL A 302 21.42 -1.26 -8.50
CA VAL A 302 20.01 -0.89 -8.73
C VAL A 302 19.57 0.08 -7.65
N VAL A 303 18.93 1.18 -8.06
CA VAL A 303 18.38 2.17 -7.12
C VAL A 303 16.94 2.49 -7.48
N SER A 304 16.08 2.46 -6.48
CA SER A 304 14.67 2.82 -6.53
C SER A 304 14.36 3.93 -5.53
N THR A 305 13.42 4.80 -5.84
CA THR A 305 12.92 5.84 -4.92
C THR A 305 11.41 5.97 -5.01
N GLY A 306 10.80 6.68 -4.06
CA GLY A 306 9.38 7.08 -4.15
C GLY A 306 9.12 8.22 -5.16
N ARG A 307 10.15 8.83 -5.73
CA ARG A 307 10.04 10.02 -6.59
C ARG A 307 9.77 9.65 -8.04
N SER A 308 8.89 10.40 -8.68
CA SER A 308 8.51 10.22 -10.09
C SER A 308 9.52 10.79 -11.10
N ASP A 309 10.47 11.58 -10.64
CA ASP A 309 11.52 12.20 -11.47
C ASP A 309 12.80 11.33 -11.59
N TYR A 310 12.80 10.14 -10.97
CA TYR A 310 13.86 9.13 -11.09
C TYR A 310 13.32 7.81 -11.64
N PRO A 311 14.19 6.97 -12.23
CA PRO A 311 13.85 5.60 -12.61
C PRO A 311 13.38 4.74 -11.43
N ASN A 312 12.71 3.64 -11.74
CA ASN A 312 12.27 2.64 -10.76
C ASN A 312 11.42 3.23 -9.62
N GLN A 313 10.46 4.09 -9.95
CA GLN A 313 9.58 4.67 -8.94
C GLN A 313 8.81 3.59 -8.18
N VAL A 314 8.98 3.55 -6.86
CA VAL A 314 8.15 2.77 -5.94
C VAL A 314 6.86 3.57 -5.68
N ASN A 315 5.78 3.18 -6.32
CA ASN A 315 4.50 3.90 -6.24
C ASN A 315 3.35 2.91 -6.04
N ASN A 316 2.63 3.05 -4.93
CA ASN A 316 1.51 2.18 -4.57
C ASN A 316 0.37 2.17 -5.60
N VAL A 317 0.32 3.16 -6.50
CA VAL A 317 -0.67 3.20 -7.60
C VAL A 317 -0.57 1.97 -8.53
N LEU A 318 0.57 1.32 -8.59
CA LEU A 318 0.74 0.05 -9.31
C LEU A 318 0.09 -1.14 -8.58
N ALA A 319 -0.20 -1.03 -7.29
CA ALA A 319 -0.64 -2.13 -6.45
C ALA A 319 -2.14 -2.02 -6.08
N PHE A 320 -2.52 -1.04 -5.23
CA PHE A 320 -3.82 -1.04 -4.57
C PHE A 320 -5.03 -1.02 -5.52
N PRO A 321 -5.03 -0.30 -6.67
CA PRO A 321 -6.22 -0.27 -7.52
C PRO A 321 -6.53 -1.64 -8.13
N GLY A 322 -5.49 -2.33 -8.60
CA GLY A 322 -5.59 -3.69 -9.13
C GLY A 322 -5.93 -4.73 -8.06
N ILE A 323 -5.35 -4.60 -6.86
CA ILE A 323 -5.65 -5.48 -5.72
C ILE A 323 -7.13 -5.38 -5.35
N PHE A 324 -7.65 -4.17 -5.16
CA PHE A 324 -9.07 -4.00 -4.85
C PHE A 324 -9.98 -4.43 -6.00
N ARG A 325 -9.59 -4.16 -7.26
CA ARG A 325 -10.35 -4.65 -8.41
C ARG A 325 -10.48 -6.17 -8.39
N GLY A 326 -9.40 -6.90 -8.23
CA GLY A 326 -9.39 -8.34 -8.14
C GLY A 326 -10.17 -8.88 -6.94
N ALA A 327 -10.02 -8.27 -5.77
CA ALA A 327 -10.76 -8.66 -4.56
C ALA A 327 -12.27 -8.43 -4.70
N LEU A 328 -12.68 -7.29 -5.27
CA LEU A 328 -14.09 -6.97 -5.50
C LEU A 328 -14.72 -7.87 -6.56
N ASP A 329 -14.02 -8.23 -7.63
CA ASP A 329 -14.51 -9.08 -8.72
C ASP A 329 -14.90 -10.48 -8.24
N VAL A 330 -14.26 -10.98 -7.20
CA VAL A 330 -14.57 -12.29 -6.61
C VAL A 330 -15.25 -12.18 -5.24
N ARG A 331 -15.64 -10.97 -4.83
CA ARG A 331 -16.22 -10.69 -3.52
C ARG A 331 -15.41 -11.33 -2.40
N ALA A 332 -14.08 -11.12 -2.42
CA ALA A 332 -13.21 -11.68 -1.41
C ALA A 332 -13.60 -11.20 0.00
N SER A 333 -13.50 -12.08 0.98
CA SER A 333 -13.73 -11.74 2.39
C SER A 333 -12.60 -10.92 3.00
N GLU A 334 -11.39 -11.10 2.47
CA GLU A 334 -10.17 -10.41 2.90
C GLU A 334 -9.18 -10.29 1.75
N ILE A 335 -8.15 -9.47 1.93
CA ILE A 335 -6.94 -9.44 1.11
C ILE A 335 -5.83 -10.06 1.94
N ASN A 336 -5.52 -11.35 1.68
CA ASN A 336 -4.52 -12.12 2.41
C ASN A 336 -3.11 -12.03 1.79
N ASP A 337 -2.13 -12.71 2.39
CA ASP A 337 -0.74 -12.64 1.94
C ASP A 337 -0.54 -13.30 0.56
N GLU A 338 -1.26 -14.37 0.25
CA GLU A 338 -1.23 -15.01 -1.07
C GLU A 338 -1.66 -14.05 -2.17
N MET A 339 -2.68 -13.25 -1.93
CA MET A 339 -3.15 -12.22 -2.88
C MET A 339 -2.13 -11.09 -3.05
N LYS A 340 -1.47 -10.66 -1.97
CA LYS A 340 -0.39 -9.64 -2.01
C LYS A 340 0.83 -10.13 -2.77
N VAL A 341 1.25 -11.35 -2.54
CA VAL A 341 2.35 -12.00 -3.26
C VAL A 341 2.00 -12.14 -4.75
N ALA A 342 0.78 -12.60 -5.06
CA ALA A 342 0.33 -12.70 -6.44
C ALA A 342 0.33 -11.35 -7.17
N ALA A 343 -0.10 -10.28 -6.49
CA ALA A 343 -0.02 -8.92 -7.01
C ALA A 343 1.43 -8.49 -7.30
N SER A 344 2.37 -8.80 -6.40
CA SER A 344 3.78 -8.47 -6.58
C SER A 344 4.38 -9.18 -7.80
N TYR A 345 4.12 -10.46 -7.98
CA TYR A 345 4.56 -11.20 -9.17
C TYR A 345 3.91 -10.68 -10.46
N ALA A 346 2.63 -10.35 -10.40
CA ALA A 346 1.90 -9.78 -11.53
C ALA A 346 2.52 -8.46 -11.99
N ILE A 347 2.82 -7.54 -11.07
CA ILE A 347 3.50 -6.28 -11.37
C ILE A 347 4.90 -6.54 -11.93
N ALA A 348 5.69 -7.38 -11.29
CA ALA A 348 7.05 -7.71 -11.74
C ALA A 348 7.08 -8.30 -13.15
N SER A 349 6.10 -9.15 -13.49
CA SER A 349 6.01 -9.83 -14.80
C SER A 349 5.73 -8.88 -15.97
N LEU A 350 5.30 -7.66 -15.72
CA LEU A 350 5.08 -6.64 -16.76
C LEU A 350 6.38 -6.07 -17.35
N VAL A 351 7.49 -6.29 -16.66
CA VAL A 351 8.83 -6.02 -17.18
C VAL A 351 9.38 -7.31 -17.77
N SER A 352 9.50 -7.38 -19.09
CA SER A 352 10.04 -8.56 -19.77
C SER A 352 11.55 -8.72 -19.52
N ASP A 353 12.08 -9.91 -19.79
CA ASP A 353 13.51 -10.19 -19.61
C ASP A 353 14.39 -9.32 -20.52
N GLU A 354 13.89 -8.96 -21.69
CA GLU A 354 14.57 -8.08 -22.66
C GLU A 354 14.58 -6.62 -22.22
N GLU A 355 13.56 -6.18 -21.49
CA GLU A 355 13.44 -4.81 -20.98
C GLU A 355 14.13 -4.61 -19.65
N LEU A 356 14.31 -5.69 -18.87
CA LEU A 356 14.87 -5.66 -17.53
C LEU A 356 16.30 -5.10 -17.51
N ASN A 357 16.47 -3.98 -16.82
CA ASN A 357 17.78 -3.35 -16.62
C ASN A 357 17.79 -2.54 -15.31
N ALA A 358 18.94 -1.98 -14.95
CA ALA A 358 19.13 -1.27 -13.68
C ALA A 358 18.20 -0.05 -13.48
N ASP A 359 17.70 0.53 -14.56
CA ASP A 359 16.80 1.68 -14.55
C ASP A 359 15.35 1.31 -14.90
N TYR A 360 15.04 0.03 -15.09
CA TYR A 360 13.70 -0.46 -15.40
C TYR A 360 13.43 -1.83 -14.76
N ILE A 361 13.15 -1.83 -13.45
CA ILE A 361 12.76 -3.01 -12.65
C ILE A 361 11.27 -3.03 -12.29
N LEU A 362 10.57 -1.92 -12.52
CA LEU A 362 9.14 -1.75 -12.29
C LEU A 362 8.50 -1.12 -13.53
N PRO A 363 7.25 -1.50 -13.88
CA PRO A 363 6.54 -0.84 -14.96
C PRO A 363 6.24 0.62 -14.62
N ALA A 364 6.03 1.45 -15.63
CA ALA A 364 5.62 2.85 -15.41
C ALA A 364 4.25 2.92 -14.74
N ALA A 365 4.01 3.96 -13.93
CA ALA A 365 2.77 4.15 -13.19
C ALA A 365 1.51 4.22 -14.08
N PHE A 366 1.67 4.64 -15.34
CA PHE A 366 0.59 4.75 -16.34
C PHE A 366 0.54 3.58 -17.33
N ASP A 367 1.23 2.47 -17.07
CA ASP A 367 1.15 1.28 -17.92
C ASP A 367 -0.29 0.71 -17.88
N PRO A 368 -1.02 0.71 -19.00
CA PRO A 368 -2.43 0.31 -19.01
C PRO A 368 -2.65 -1.17 -18.70
N ARG A 369 -1.61 -2.00 -18.78
CA ARG A 369 -1.68 -3.44 -18.49
C ARG A 369 -1.80 -3.75 -17.00
N VAL A 370 -1.30 -2.87 -16.13
CA VAL A 370 -1.16 -3.11 -14.68
C VAL A 370 -2.49 -3.52 -14.06
N LYS A 371 -3.56 -2.77 -14.31
CA LYS A 371 -4.86 -3.02 -13.70
C LYS A 371 -5.35 -4.45 -13.93
N ASP A 372 -5.37 -4.87 -15.17
CA ASP A 372 -5.99 -6.14 -15.56
C ASP A 372 -5.13 -7.33 -15.14
N VAL A 373 -3.80 -7.21 -15.25
CA VAL A 373 -2.85 -8.26 -14.86
C VAL A 373 -2.85 -8.45 -13.34
N VAL A 374 -2.82 -7.37 -12.56
CA VAL A 374 -2.88 -7.44 -11.09
C VAL A 374 -4.23 -7.95 -10.62
N ALA A 375 -5.34 -7.43 -11.15
CA ALA A 375 -6.68 -7.86 -10.76
C ALA A 375 -6.91 -9.36 -11.02
N ALA A 376 -6.49 -9.86 -12.18
CA ALA A 376 -6.61 -11.28 -12.52
C ALA A 376 -5.81 -12.17 -11.57
N ALA A 377 -4.56 -11.80 -11.27
CA ALA A 377 -3.69 -12.55 -10.36
C ALA A 377 -4.25 -12.57 -8.93
N VAL A 378 -4.74 -11.44 -8.44
CA VAL A 378 -5.35 -11.32 -7.11
C VAL A 378 -6.64 -12.13 -7.01
N ALA A 379 -7.52 -12.06 -8.02
CA ALA A 379 -8.76 -12.84 -8.06
C ALA A 379 -8.48 -14.35 -8.05
N GLU A 380 -7.50 -14.81 -8.81
CA GLU A 380 -7.09 -16.21 -8.85
C GLU A 380 -6.50 -16.66 -7.50
N ALA A 381 -5.64 -15.84 -6.88
CA ALA A 381 -5.11 -16.11 -5.55
C ALA A 381 -6.22 -16.18 -4.48
N ALA A 382 -7.21 -15.28 -4.55
CA ALA A 382 -8.37 -15.31 -3.66
C ALA A 382 -9.18 -16.61 -3.78
N ARG A 383 -9.39 -17.09 -5.01
CA ARG A 383 -10.05 -18.39 -5.24
C ARG A 383 -9.24 -19.56 -4.69
N LYS A 384 -7.93 -19.58 -4.94
CA LYS A 384 -7.03 -20.65 -4.47
C LYS A 384 -6.91 -20.71 -2.95
N SER A 385 -6.87 -19.56 -2.29
CA SER A 385 -6.82 -19.47 -0.83
C SER A 385 -8.18 -19.59 -0.14
N GLY A 386 -9.28 -19.72 -0.91
CA GLY A 386 -10.60 -19.98 -0.37
C GLY A 386 -11.32 -18.75 0.21
N VAL A 387 -10.82 -17.53 -0.06
CA VAL A 387 -11.43 -16.28 0.43
C VAL A 387 -12.38 -15.63 -0.58
N ALA A 388 -12.43 -16.13 -1.81
CA ALA A 388 -13.41 -15.70 -2.82
C ALA A 388 -14.79 -16.27 -2.51
N ARG A 389 -15.84 -15.47 -2.79
CA ARG A 389 -17.25 -15.84 -2.56
C ARG A 389 -18.03 -16.10 -3.86
N ILE A 390 -17.45 -15.70 -5.01
CA ILE A 390 -17.99 -15.95 -6.35
C ILE A 390 -16.90 -16.24 -7.35
#